data_924deaddc1f4c6991cc965e98f291ba0
#
_entry.id   924deaddc1f4c6991cc965e98f291ba0
#
_cell.length_a   1.000
_cell.length_b   1.000
_cell.length_c   1.000
_cell.angle_alpha   90.00
_cell.angle_beta   90.00
_cell.angle_gamma   90.00
#
_symmetry.space_group_name_H-M   'P 1'
#
loop_
_entity.id
_entity.type
_entity.pdbx_description
1 polymer ?
#
loop_
_entity_poly.entity_id
_entity_poly.type
_entity_poly.pdbx_seq_one_letter_code
_entity_poly.pdbx_strand_id
1 'polypeptide(L)'
;MDKNDLRKEIRQQKRHFSSEELTEMSLRVMERLLCHNRIKNAKTVMMYYSLPDEVFTHDVVDVLLERGVKMVLPVVTGDTTMELREYNGKDDIAIGAFNIGEPRGKLFTLYDAIDVAVVPGMAFDHQGHRLGRGKGYYDRFLSQHPNIYKIGVCFDFQKRETIPAEDHDVRMEEII
;
A
#
# COMPACT_ATOMS: atom_id res chain seq x y z
N MET A 1 -19.26 8.22 13.46
CA MET A 1 -18.11 7.33 13.81
C MET A 1 -16.84 8.10 13.47
N ASP A 2 -15.91 8.24 14.40
CA ASP A 2 -14.66 8.92 14.13
C ASP A 2 -13.62 7.96 13.51
N LYS A 3 -12.46 8.51 13.04
CA LYS A 3 -11.39 7.71 12.42
C LYS A 3 -10.85 6.62 13.36
N ASN A 4 -10.82 6.85 14.68
CA ASN A 4 -10.29 5.88 15.64
C ASN A 4 -11.26 4.74 15.92
N ASP A 5 -12.55 5.04 15.99
CA ASP A 5 -13.59 4.02 16.14
C ASP A 5 -13.64 3.11 14.94
N LEU A 6 -13.55 3.68 13.72
CA LEU A 6 -13.49 2.90 12.50
C LEU A 6 -12.24 2.00 12.44
N ARG A 7 -11.07 2.49 12.89
CA ARG A 7 -9.86 1.65 13.00
C ARG A 7 -10.04 0.48 13.95
N LYS A 8 -10.73 0.68 15.09
CA LYS A 8 -11.02 -0.39 16.05
C LYS A 8 -11.94 -1.44 15.43
N GLU A 9 -13.00 -1.00 14.77
CA GLU A 9 -13.95 -1.88 14.07
C GLU A 9 -13.22 -2.75 13.04
N ILE A 10 -12.41 -2.16 12.17
CA ILE A 10 -11.65 -2.91 11.14
C ILE A 10 -10.70 -3.92 11.78
N ARG A 11 -10.01 -3.56 12.85
CA ARG A 11 -9.14 -4.50 13.57
C ARG A 11 -9.92 -5.69 14.14
N GLN A 12 -11.13 -5.45 14.65
CA GLN A 12 -11.99 -6.53 15.12
C GLN A 12 -12.45 -7.42 13.99
N GLN A 13 -12.88 -6.86 12.86
CA GLN A 13 -13.26 -7.62 11.68
C GLN A 13 -12.12 -8.49 11.16
N LYS A 14 -10.90 -7.96 11.07
CA LYS A 14 -9.70 -8.72 10.66
C LYS A 14 -9.45 -9.97 11.49
N ARG A 15 -9.75 -9.95 12.80
CA ARG A 15 -9.56 -11.08 13.70
C ARG A 15 -10.49 -12.27 13.44
N HIS A 16 -11.55 -12.09 12.64
CA HIS A 16 -12.45 -13.16 12.27
C HIS A 16 -11.91 -14.04 11.12
N PHE A 17 -10.82 -13.61 10.49
CA PHE A 17 -10.21 -14.32 9.36
C PHE A 17 -8.90 -14.99 9.79
N SER A 18 -8.70 -16.23 9.36
CA SER A 18 -7.41 -16.90 9.48
C SER A 18 -6.37 -16.33 8.51
N SER A 19 -5.09 -16.65 8.72
CA SER A 19 -4.03 -16.26 7.79
C SER A 19 -4.24 -16.85 6.39
N GLU A 20 -4.76 -18.06 6.32
CA GLU A 20 -5.08 -18.77 5.07
C GLU A 20 -6.20 -18.05 4.30
N GLU A 21 -7.27 -17.64 5.00
CA GLU A 21 -8.38 -16.89 4.40
C GLU A 21 -7.92 -15.52 3.89
N LEU A 22 -7.10 -14.80 4.65
CA LEU A 22 -6.53 -13.52 4.21
C LEU A 22 -5.62 -13.71 2.98
N THR A 23 -4.84 -14.78 2.94
CA THR A 23 -3.99 -15.11 1.79
C THR A 23 -4.83 -15.40 0.55
N GLU A 24 -5.89 -16.20 0.66
CA GLU A 24 -6.79 -16.51 -0.46
C GLU A 24 -7.50 -15.24 -0.98
N MET A 25 -8.00 -14.39 -0.07
CA MET A 25 -8.60 -13.11 -0.45
C MET A 25 -7.58 -12.20 -1.13
N SER A 26 -6.32 -12.21 -0.69
CA SER A 26 -5.23 -11.43 -1.29
C SER A 26 -4.97 -11.80 -2.74
N LEU A 27 -5.03 -13.10 -3.08
CA LEU A 27 -4.82 -13.57 -4.46
C LEU A 27 -5.78 -12.90 -5.43
N ARG A 28 -7.07 -12.82 -5.09
CA ARG A 28 -8.10 -12.19 -5.94
C ARG A 28 -7.86 -10.70 -6.15
N VAL A 29 -7.41 -10.00 -5.10
CA VAL A 29 -7.09 -8.57 -5.18
C VAL A 29 -5.86 -8.36 -6.06
N MET A 30 -4.83 -9.19 -5.87
CA MET A 30 -3.57 -9.07 -6.61
C MET A 30 -3.72 -9.45 -8.09
N GLU A 31 -4.55 -10.43 -8.43
CA GLU A 31 -4.89 -10.73 -9.82
C GLU A 31 -5.53 -9.53 -10.53
N ARG A 32 -6.49 -8.86 -9.88
CA ARG A 32 -7.10 -7.63 -10.41
C ARG A 32 -6.06 -6.53 -10.60
N LEU A 33 -5.16 -6.36 -9.63
CA LEU A 33 -4.09 -5.36 -9.70
C LEU A 33 -3.14 -5.64 -10.88
N LEU A 34 -2.69 -6.89 -11.05
CA LEU A 34 -1.80 -7.29 -12.15
C LEU A 34 -2.45 -7.15 -13.53
N CYS A 35 -3.79 -7.23 -13.61
CA CYS A 35 -4.55 -7.00 -14.84
C CYS A 35 -4.87 -5.53 -15.11
N HIS A 36 -4.62 -4.65 -14.17
CA HIS A 36 -4.93 -3.23 -14.28
C HIS A 36 -4.05 -2.53 -15.32
N ASN A 37 -4.64 -1.72 -16.21
CA ASN A 37 -3.93 -1.08 -17.32
C ASN A 37 -2.78 -0.18 -16.86
N ARG A 38 -2.96 0.58 -15.78
CA ARG A 38 -1.90 1.43 -15.21
C ARG A 38 -0.70 0.61 -14.73
N ILE A 39 -0.95 -0.55 -14.13
CA ILE A 39 0.12 -1.47 -13.68
C ILE A 39 0.82 -2.12 -14.87
N LYS A 40 0.06 -2.59 -15.88
CA LYS A 40 0.63 -3.20 -17.08
C LYS A 40 1.55 -2.27 -17.86
N ASN A 41 1.27 -0.97 -17.84
CA ASN A 41 2.03 0.03 -18.60
C ASN A 41 3.05 0.80 -17.74
N ALA A 42 3.09 0.55 -16.44
CA ALA A 42 4.00 1.24 -15.52
C ALA A 42 5.45 0.79 -15.73
N LYS A 43 6.37 1.75 -15.67
CA LYS A 43 7.83 1.51 -15.65
C LYS A 43 8.38 1.52 -14.23
N THR A 44 7.82 2.34 -13.36
CA THR A 44 8.20 2.43 -11.94
C THR A 44 6.94 2.40 -11.08
N VAL A 45 6.89 1.47 -10.15
CA VAL A 45 5.77 1.29 -9.22
C VAL A 45 6.28 1.38 -7.78
N MET A 46 5.64 2.26 -7.01
CA MET A 46 5.75 2.27 -5.56
C MET A 46 4.71 1.30 -4.99
N MET A 47 5.15 0.34 -4.18
CA MET A 47 4.26 -0.63 -3.54
C MET A 47 4.71 -0.86 -2.10
N TYR A 48 3.74 -1.01 -1.18
CA TYR A 48 4.04 -1.40 0.19
C TYR A 48 4.44 -2.88 0.28
N TYR A 49 5.34 -3.20 1.20
CA TYR A 49 5.69 -4.57 1.55
C TYR A 49 4.78 -5.00 2.72
N SER A 50 3.78 -5.81 2.43
CA SER A 50 2.62 -6.01 3.29
C SER A 50 2.95 -6.60 4.67
N LEU A 51 2.25 -6.09 5.69
CA LEU A 51 2.15 -6.69 7.01
C LEU A 51 1.21 -7.91 6.98
N PRO A 52 1.26 -8.80 7.98
CA PRO A 52 0.45 -10.02 7.99
C PRO A 52 -1.07 -9.80 7.94
N ASP A 53 -1.54 -8.62 8.36
CA ASP A 53 -2.95 -8.25 8.40
C ASP A 53 -3.40 -7.39 7.19
N GLU A 54 -2.55 -7.25 6.19
CA GLU A 54 -2.79 -6.51 4.95
C GLU A 54 -2.97 -7.44 3.76
N VAL A 55 -3.47 -6.92 2.65
CA VAL A 55 -3.46 -7.64 1.38
C VAL A 55 -2.01 -7.97 1.04
N PHE A 56 -1.72 -9.26 0.86
CA PHE A 56 -0.37 -9.78 0.67
C PHE A 56 0.21 -9.34 -0.68
N THR A 57 1.32 -8.60 -0.65
CA THR A 57 1.93 -7.98 -1.84
C THR A 57 3.26 -8.58 -2.27
N HIS A 58 3.90 -9.40 -1.45
CA HIS A 58 5.28 -9.84 -1.67
C HIS A 58 5.46 -10.53 -3.03
N ASP A 59 4.56 -11.44 -3.39
CA ASP A 59 4.64 -12.16 -4.68
C ASP A 59 4.41 -11.22 -5.88
N VAL A 60 3.52 -10.24 -5.74
CA VAL A 60 3.26 -9.26 -6.81
C VAL A 60 4.45 -8.33 -7.03
N VAL A 61 5.13 -7.94 -5.97
CA VAL A 61 6.38 -7.17 -6.06
C VAL A 61 7.41 -7.94 -6.89
N ASP A 62 7.59 -9.24 -6.61
CA ASP A 62 8.51 -10.11 -7.36
C ASP A 62 8.06 -10.27 -8.82
N VAL A 63 6.78 -10.54 -9.07
CA VAL A 63 6.21 -10.67 -10.44
C VAL A 63 6.42 -9.40 -11.27
N LEU A 64 6.19 -8.22 -10.70
CA LEU A 64 6.41 -6.95 -11.40
C LEU A 64 7.90 -6.71 -11.67
N LEU A 65 8.76 -7.03 -10.70
CA LEU A 65 10.21 -6.97 -10.89
C LEU A 65 10.67 -7.88 -12.05
N GLU A 66 10.20 -9.12 -12.10
CA GLU A 66 10.49 -10.07 -13.19
C GLU A 66 9.99 -9.59 -14.56
N ARG A 67 8.91 -8.81 -14.60
CA ARG A 67 8.41 -8.14 -15.82
C ARG A 67 9.24 -6.92 -16.23
N GLY A 68 10.29 -6.58 -15.49
CA GLY A 68 11.16 -5.43 -15.76
C GLY A 68 10.65 -4.10 -15.21
N VAL A 69 9.64 -4.11 -14.34
CA VAL A 69 9.16 -2.91 -13.66
C VAL A 69 10.15 -2.56 -12.55
N LYS A 70 10.54 -1.28 -12.46
CA LYS A 70 11.31 -0.79 -11.32
C LYS A 70 10.41 -0.73 -10.09
N MET A 71 10.73 -1.51 -9.08
CA MET A 71 9.98 -1.54 -7.84
C MET A 71 10.65 -0.68 -6.78
N VAL A 72 9.85 0.16 -6.10
CA VAL A 72 10.30 0.96 -4.96
C VAL A 72 9.38 0.74 -3.77
N LEU A 73 9.98 0.52 -2.61
CA LEU A 73 9.27 0.19 -1.37
C LEU A 73 9.47 1.29 -0.33
N PRO A 74 8.41 1.70 0.39
CA PRO A 74 8.51 2.70 1.44
C PRO A 74 9.15 2.14 2.72
N VAL A 75 9.94 2.97 3.36
CA VAL A 75 10.53 2.73 4.69
C VAL A 75 10.24 3.91 5.58
N VAL A 76 9.69 3.66 6.75
CA VAL A 76 9.51 4.68 7.78
C VAL A 76 10.87 4.97 8.44
N THR A 77 11.29 6.23 8.40
CA THR A 77 12.59 6.68 8.92
C THR A 77 12.48 7.55 10.17
N GLY A 78 11.27 7.90 10.58
CA GLY A 78 10.99 8.71 11.76
C GLY A 78 9.50 8.81 12.04
N ASP A 79 9.11 9.65 12.98
CA ASP A 79 7.70 9.80 13.39
C ASP A 79 6.81 10.35 12.28
N THR A 80 7.37 11.10 11.34
CA THR A 80 6.63 11.78 10.26
C THR A 80 7.22 11.54 8.88
N THR A 81 8.37 10.88 8.79
CA THR A 81 9.15 10.75 7.55
C THR A 81 9.15 9.34 7.02
N MET A 82 9.11 9.26 5.70
CA MET A 82 9.17 8.04 4.91
C MET A 82 10.14 8.26 3.75
N GLU A 83 10.98 7.28 3.47
CA GLU A 83 11.82 7.27 2.27
C GLU A 83 11.46 6.06 1.39
N LEU A 84 11.90 6.09 0.14
CA LEU A 84 11.71 4.99 -0.79
C LEU A 84 13.05 4.30 -1.06
N ARG A 85 13.03 2.98 -1.11
CA ARG A 85 14.17 2.12 -1.44
C ARG A 85 13.89 1.31 -2.69
N GLU A 86 14.87 1.18 -3.58
CA GLU A 86 14.79 0.26 -4.71
C GLU A 86 14.70 -1.17 -4.20
N TYR A 87 13.91 -1.99 -4.90
CA TYR A 87 13.79 -3.42 -4.63
C TYR A 87 14.23 -4.20 -5.87
N ASN A 88 15.27 -5.04 -5.73
CA ASN A 88 15.82 -5.86 -6.80
C ASN A 88 15.76 -7.36 -6.48
N GLY A 89 15.03 -7.73 -5.43
CA GLY A 89 14.83 -9.10 -5.01
C GLY A 89 14.80 -9.26 -3.49
N LYS A 90 14.55 -10.48 -3.04
CA LYS A 90 14.35 -10.81 -1.61
C LYS A 90 15.57 -10.48 -0.73
N ASP A 91 16.76 -10.44 -1.31
CA ASP A 91 17.99 -10.06 -0.59
C ASP A 91 18.00 -8.58 -0.16
N ASP A 92 17.18 -7.75 -0.79
CA ASP A 92 16.98 -6.35 -0.41
C ASP A 92 16.01 -6.19 0.79
N ILE A 93 15.47 -7.28 1.32
CA ILE A 93 14.63 -7.28 2.50
C ILE A 93 15.39 -7.86 3.67
N ALA A 94 15.54 -7.08 4.75
CA ALA A 94 16.01 -7.59 6.03
C ALA A 94 14.86 -7.72 7.01
N ILE A 95 14.97 -8.69 7.88
CA ILE A 95 14.02 -8.83 8.98
C ILE A 95 14.42 -7.86 10.09
N GLY A 96 13.58 -6.82 10.26
CA GLY A 96 13.74 -5.80 11.30
C GLY A 96 13.07 -6.18 12.62
N ALA A 97 12.85 -5.17 13.45
CA ALA A 97 12.12 -5.33 14.72
C ALA A 97 10.72 -5.92 14.47
N PHE A 98 10.23 -6.73 15.40
CA PHE A 98 8.92 -7.40 15.33
C PHE A 98 8.75 -8.38 14.15
N ASN A 99 9.85 -8.91 13.59
CA ASN A 99 9.83 -9.84 12.47
C ASN A 99 9.18 -9.26 11.18
N ILE A 100 9.28 -7.94 10.99
CA ILE A 100 8.76 -7.23 9.82
C ILE A 100 9.88 -7.07 8.80
N GLY A 101 9.59 -7.39 7.54
CA GLY A 101 10.52 -7.17 6.42
C GLY A 101 10.73 -5.67 6.16
N GLU A 102 11.99 -5.22 6.23
CA GLU A 102 12.38 -3.84 5.95
C GLU A 102 13.23 -3.77 4.67
N PRO A 103 12.86 -2.93 3.69
CA PRO A 103 13.68 -2.74 2.49
C PRO A 103 15.04 -2.12 2.83
N ARG A 104 16.10 -2.70 2.25
CA ARG A 104 17.49 -2.24 2.40
C ARG A 104 18.17 -1.86 1.08
N GLY A 105 17.43 -1.87 -0.01
CA GLY A 105 17.92 -1.45 -1.30
C GLY A 105 18.40 0.00 -1.33
N LYS A 106 18.94 0.41 -2.47
CA LYS A 106 19.42 1.77 -2.70
C LYS A 106 18.30 2.81 -2.46
N LEU A 107 18.65 3.94 -1.87
CA LEU A 107 17.73 5.07 -1.73
C LEU A 107 17.25 5.53 -3.11
N PHE A 108 15.95 5.64 -3.27
CA PHE A 108 15.31 6.12 -4.49
C PHE A 108 14.79 7.54 -4.29
N THR A 109 15.22 8.46 -5.14
CA THR A 109 14.89 9.90 -5.04
C THR A 109 14.24 10.48 -6.30
N LEU A 110 14.11 9.68 -7.36
CA LEU A 110 13.50 10.12 -8.63
C LEU A 110 11.97 10.00 -8.57
N TYR A 111 11.34 10.68 -7.63
CA TYR A 111 9.92 10.54 -7.33
C TYR A 111 9.00 10.84 -8.52
N ASP A 112 9.40 11.78 -9.40
CA ASP A 112 8.66 12.11 -10.63
C ASP A 112 8.65 10.98 -11.67
N ALA A 113 9.51 9.98 -11.51
CA ALA A 113 9.54 8.79 -12.36
C ALA A 113 8.54 7.70 -11.92
N ILE A 114 7.89 7.86 -10.76
CA ILE A 114 6.90 6.90 -10.27
C ILE A 114 5.60 7.07 -11.04
N ASP A 115 5.19 6.03 -11.77
CA ASP A 115 3.95 6.03 -12.54
C ASP A 115 2.73 5.74 -11.65
N VAL A 116 2.86 4.77 -10.76
CA VAL A 116 1.77 4.30 -9.90
C VAL A 116 2.27 4.06 -8.48
N ALA A 117 1.48 4.48 -7.50
CA ALA A 117 1.62 4.09 -6.11
C ALA A 117 0.46 3.16 -5.72
N VAL A 118 0.79 1.97 -5.25
CA VAL A 118 -0.15 1.03 -4.64
C VAL A 118 -0.13 1.25 -3.13
N VAL A 119 -1.25 1.70 -2.58
CA VAL A 119 -1.34 2.28 -1.24
C VAL A 119 -2.18 1.40 -0.31
N PRO A 120 -1.66 1.00 0.86
CA PRO A 120 -2.42 0.25 1.85
C PRO A 120 -3.34 1.17 2.66
N GLY A 121 -4.38 0.58 3.25
CA GLY A 121 -5.26 1.31 4.17
C GLY A 121 -6.00 0.39 5.12
N MET A 122 -6.53 0.98 6.18
CA MET A 122 -7.45 0.30 7.09
C MET A 122 -8.85 0.19 6.49
N ALA A 123 -9.30 1.21 5.77
CA ALA A 123 -10.56 1.23 5.05
C ALA A 123 -10.50 2.21 3.88
N PHE A 124 -11.40 2.03 2.92
CA PHE A 124 -11.57 2.89 1.74
C PHE A 124 -13.05 3.08 1.43
N ASP A 125 -13.38 4.21 0.80
CA ASP A 125 -14.71 4.45 0.25
C ASP A 125 -14.69 4.67 -1.27
N HIS A 126 -15.88 4.68 -1.86
CA HIS A 126 -16.04 4.82 -3.32
C HIS A 126 -15.62 6.21 -3.86
N GLN A 127 -15.40 7.19 -2.98
CA GLN A 127 -14.91 8.52 -3.34
C GLN A 127 -13.38 8.59 -3.34
N GLY A 128 -12.70 7.49 -3.03
CA GLY A 128 -11.25 7.41 -2.94
C GLY A 128 -10.67 7.86 -1.60
N HIS A 129 -11.50 8.13 -0.58
CA HIS A 129 -10.98 8.42 0.73
C HIS A 129 -10.37 7.17 1.35
N ARG A 130 -9.28 7.37 2.07
CA ARG A 130 -8.51 6.32 2.69
C ARG A 130 -8.37 6.56 4.20
N LEU A 131 -8.64 5.53 4.98
CA LEU A 131 -8.30 5.50 6.39
C LEU A 131 -6.94 4.83 6.56
N GLY A 132 -5.91 5.58 6.88
CA GLY A 132 -4.59 5.05 7.23
C GLY A 132 -4.50 4.59 8.69
N ARG A 133 -3.33 4.07 9.06
CA ARG A 133 -3.05 3.61 10.45
C ARG A 133 -2.90 4.77 11.48
N GLY A 134 -2.88 6.03 11.01
CA GLY A 134 -2.91 7.22 11.87
C GLY A 134 -1.63 8.05 11.91
N LYS A 135 -0.57 7.63 11.23
CA LYS A 135 0.71 8.39 11.21
C LYS A 135 0.83 9.37 10.03
N GLY A 136 -0.01 9.25 9.00
CA GLY A 136 -0.08 10.15 7.85
C GLY A 136 1.14 10.11 6.91
N TYR A 137 1.96 9.07 6.93
CA TYR A 137 3.16 8.97 6.07
C TYR A 137 2.83 9.08 4.58
N TYR A 138 1.82 8.31 4.12
CA TYR A 138 1.41 8.32 2.72
C TYR A 138 0.79 9.65 2.32
N ASP A 139 -0.04 10.26 3.17
CA ASP A 139 -0.68 11.54 2.86
C ASP A 139 0.36 12.64 2.70
N ARG A 140 1.35 12.71 3.60
CA ARG A 140 2.46 13.68 3.47
C ARG A 140 3.30 13.46 2.21
N PHE A 141 3.66 12.22 1.90
CA PHE A 141 4.46 11.91 0.73
C PHE A 141 3.68 12.19 -0.57
N LEU A 142 2.47 11.64 -0.69
CA LEU A 142 1.68 11.73 -1.91
C LEU A 142 1.13 13.14 -2.18
N SER A 143 0.90 13.96 -1.15
CA SER A 143 0.52 15.37 -1.33
C SER A 143 1.60 16.19 -2.02
N GLN A 144 2.88 15.83 -1.83
CA GLN A 144 4.01 16.46 -2.51
C GLN A 144 4.25 15.94 -3.93
N HIS A 145 3.62 14.81 -4.30
CA HIS A 145 3.81 14.14 -5.59
C HIS A 145 2.45 13.84 -6.24
N PRO A 146 1.64 14.89 -6.58
CA PRO A 146 0.26 14.72 -7.07
C PRO A 146 0.15 14.00 -8.41
N ASN A 147 1.22 13.98 -9.21
CA ASN A 147 1.25 13.32 -10.51
C ASN A 147 1.32 11.79 -10.44
N ILE A 148 1.67 11.22 -9.30
CA ILE A 148 1.66 9.78 -9.09
C ILE A 148 0.21 9.29 -9.07
N TYR A 149 -0.13 8.33 -9.94
CA TYR A 149 -1.44 7.69 -9.92
C TYR A 149 -1.57 6.74 -8.73
N LYS A 150 -2.60 6.93 -7.91
CA LYS A 150 -2.76 6.23 -6.63
C LYS A 150 -3.86 5.18 -6.70
N ILE A 151 -3.50 3.92 -6.46
CA ILE A 151 -4.43 2.80 -6.36
C ILE A 151 -4.45 2.32 -4.91
N GLY A 152 -5.60 2.46 -4.26
CA GLY A 152 -5.84 1.86 -2.94
C GLY A 152 -6.11 0.37 -3.06
N VAL A 153 -5.56 -0.43 -2.17
CA VAL A 153 -5.76 -1.89 -2.15
C VAL A 153 -6.31 -2.32 -0.81
N CYS A 154 -7.38 -3.12 -0.84
CA CYS A 154 -8.02 -3.60 0.37
C CYS A 154 -8.81 -4.90 0.17
N PHE A 155 -9.12 -5.57 1.26
CA PHE A 155 -10.14 -6.62 1.28
C PHE A 155 -11.54 -6.02 1.17
N ASP A 156 -12.50 -6.77 0.66
CA ASP A 156 -13.89 -6.27 0.50
C ASP A 156 -14.51 -5.82 1.82
N PHE A 157 -14.21 -6.49 2.94
CA PHE A 157 -14.71 -6.08 4.26
C PHE A 157 -14.12 -4.75 4.76
N GLN A 158 -13.11 -4.19 4.12
CA GLN A 158 -12.53 -2.87 4.42
C GLN A 158 -13.20 -1.73 3.64
N LYS A 159 -14.05 -2.04 2.68
CA LYS A 159 -14.81 -1.04 1.91
C LYS A 159 -15.94 -0.47 2.75
N ARG A 160 -16.12 0.84 2.71
CA ARG A 160 -17.12 1.59 3.46
C ARG A 160 -17.91 2.49 2.52
N GLU A 161 -19.11 2.84 2.93
CA GLU A 161 -19.93 3.80 2.21
C GLU A 161 -19.29 5.19 2.27
N THR A 162 -18.84 5.60 3.44
CA THR A 162 -18.14 6.86 3.67
C THR A 162 -17.02 6.71 4.71
N ILE A 163 -15.94 7.47 4.53
CA ILE A 163 -14.83 7.58 5.49
C ILE A 163 -14.69 9.04 5.93
N PRO A 164 -14.57 9.33 7.22
CA PRO A 164 -14.26 10.68 7.68
C PRO A 164 -12.95 11.15 7.06
N ALA A 165 -13.01 12.22 6.27
CA ALA A 165 -11.87 12.80 5.58
C ALA A 165 -11.55 14.19 6.12
N GLU A 166 -10.28 14.56 6.06
CA GLU A 166 -9.74 15.86 6.41
C GLU A 166 -9.07 16.48 5.18
N ASP A 167 -8.87 17.80 5.17
CA ASP A 167 -8.35 18.53 4.01
C ASP A 167 -6.94 18.06 3.56
N HIS A 168 -6.18 17.49 4.47
CA HIS A 168 -4.83 16.98 4.19
C HIS A 168 -4.78 15.50 3.77
N ASP A 169 -5.93 14.80 3.79
CA ASP A 169 -6.00 13.41 3.34
C ASP A 169 -5.95 13.35 1.79
N VAL A 170 -5.05 12.53 1.28
CA VAL A 170 -4.91 12.34 -0.17
C VAL A 170 -5.87 11.25 -0.65
N ARG A 171 -6.64 11.58 -1.69
CA ARG A 171 -7.54 10.61 -2.31
C ARG A 171 -6.83 9.66 -3.24
N MET A 172 -7.31 8.44 -3.29
CA MET A 172 -6.94 7.46 -4.30
C MET A 172 -7.75 7.70 -5.57
N GLU A 173 -7.15 7.50 -6.74
CA GLU A 173 -7.87 7.53 -8.02
C GLU A 173 -8.75 6.30 -8.20
N GLU A 174 -8.31 5.14 -7.68
CA GLU A 174 -9.06 3.88 -7.73
C GLU A 174 -8.87 3.04 -6.48
N ILE A 175 -9.84 2.15 -6.21
CA ILE A 175 -9.80 1.17 -5.12
C ILE A 175 -10.03 -0.22 -5.72
N ILE A 176 -9.09 -1.14 -5.45
CA ILE A 176 -9.16 -2.55 -5.87
C ILE A 176 -9.40 -3.46 -4.66
#